data_450236fb734f736d816afe7ebcf829a9
#
_entry.id   450236fb734f736d816afe7ebcf829a9
#
_cell.length_a   1.000
_cell.length_b   1.000
_cell.length_c   1.000
_cell.angle_alpha   90.00
_cell.angle_beta   90.00
_cell.angle_gamma   90.00
#
_symmetry.space_group_name_H-M   'P 1'
#
loop_
_entity.id
_entity.type
_entity.pdbx_description
1 polymer ?
#
loop_
_entity_poly.entity_id
_entity_poly.type
_entity_poly.pdbx_seq_one_letter_code
_entity_poly.pdbx_strand_id
1 'polypeptide(L)'
;MTIKSLELETVCGITSKLPQHDKIEMAFWGRSNVGKSSLLNTLWNRKSMARISSQPGKTQTINYYNINDLCYMVDLPGYGYAKISKEIQAKWARMIERYLNTSNALRVVFLLVDIRHEPTA
;
A
#
# COMPACT_ATOMS: atom_id res chain seq x y z
N MET A 1 8.53 -2.97 -18.77
CA MET A 1 8.59 -1.48 -18.61
C MET A 1 9.86 -1.10 -17.86
N THR A 2 10.63 -0.22 -18.41
CA THR A 2 11.81 0.30 -17.72
C THR A 2 11.39 1.45 -16.82
N ILE A 3 11.72 1.38 -15.53
CA ILE A 3 11.42 2.44 -14.59
C ILE A 3 12.52 3.49 -14.67
N LYS A 4 12.21 4.64 -15.25
CA LYS A 4 13.15 5.76 -15.37
C LYS A 4 13.01 6.76 -14.24
N SER A 5 11.80 6.90 -13.69
CA SER A 5 11.55 7.75 -12.52
C SER A 5 10.60 7.06 -11.57
N LEU A 6 10.85 7.23 -10.28
CA LEU A 6 10.06 6.68 -9.19
C LEU A 6 10.05 7.70 -8.07
N GLU A 7 8.87 8.15 -7.70
CA GLU A 7 8.73 9.20 -6.69
C GLU A 7 7.56 8.92 -5.77
N LEU A 8 7.80 8.97 -4.46
CA LEU A 8 6.72 8.96 -3.49
C LEU A 8 6.07 10.34 -3.51
N GLU A 9 4.90 10.42 -4.13
CA GLU A 9 4.28 11.69 -4.43
C GLU A 9 3.26 12.10 -3.38
N THR A 10 2.46 11.16 -2.90
CA THR A 10 1.38 11.46 -1.95
C THR A 10 1.32 10.40 -0.88
N VAL A 11 1.10 10.85 0.36
CA VAL A 11 0.92 9.99 1.54
C VAL A 11 -0.42 10.37 2.17
N CYS A 12 -1.34 9.41 2.24
CA CYS A 12 -2.67 9.64 2.77
C CYS A 12 -2.87 8.90 4.09
N GLY A 13 -3.29 9.63 5.11
CA GLY A 13 -3.70 9.06 6.39
C GLY A 13 -5.21 8.88 6.47
N ILE A 14 -5.68 8.59 7.68
CA ILE A 14 -7.10 8.27 7.93
C ILE A 14 -8.03 9.42 7.52
N THR A 15 -7.60 10.66 7.74
CA THR A 15 -8.43 11.85 7.48
C THR A 15 -8.10 12.55 6.17
N SER A 16 -7.13 12.06 5.42
CA SER A 16 -6.71 12.70 4.19
C SER A 16 -7.71 12.49 3.07
N LYS A 17 -7.84 13.47 2.20
CA LYS A 17 -8.56 13.28 0.95
C LYS A 17 -7.69 12.46 0.00
N LEU A 18 -8.30 11.55 -0.73
CA LEU A 18 -7.59 10.77 -1.73
C LEU A 18 -7.26 11.67 -2.93
N PRO A 19 -6.05 11.52 -3.53
CA PRO A 19 -5.67 12.37 -4.65
C PRO A 19 -6.55 12.13 -5.89
N GLN A 20 -6.81 13.20 -6.62
CA GLN A 20 -7.53 13.17 -7.89
C GLN A 20 -6.52 13.38 -9.01
N HIS A 21 -6.52 12.49 -9.99
CA HIS A 21 -5.58 12.54 -11.11
C HIS A 21 -6.14 11.71 -12.28
N ASP A 22 -5.45 11.76 -13.40
CA ASP A 22 -5.86 11.10 -14.64
C ASP A 22 -5.07 9.81 -14.96
N LYS A 23 -4.22 9.36 -14.01
CA LYS A 23 -3.39 8.15 -14.21
C LYS A 23 -4.06 6.93 -13.62
N ILE A 24 -3.68 5.75 -14.09
CA ILE A 24 -4.17 4.51 -13.50
C ILE A 24 -3.42 4.19 -12.22
N GLU A 25 -4.07 3.42 -11.35
CA GLU A 25 -3.50 2.96 -10.07
C GLU A 25 -3.47 1.44 -10.02
N MET A 26 -2.36 0.92 -9.52
CA MET A 26 -2.19 -0.50 -9.21
C MET A 26 -1.88 -0.59 -7.71
N ALA A 27 -2.79 -1.19 -6.95
CA ALA A 27 -2.66 -1.25 -5.50
C ALA A 27 -2.01 -2.55 -5.05
N PHE A 28 -1.25 -2.47 -3.98
CA PHE A 28 -0.57 -3.61 -3.37
C PHE A 28 -0.98 -3.70 -1.91
N TRP A 29 -1.49 -4.86 -1.51
CA TRP A 29 -2.01 -5.10 -0.18
C TRP A 29 -1.55 -6.46 0.33
N GLY A 30 -1.36 -6.57 1.62
CA GLY A 30 -0.95 -7.85 2.17
C GLY A 30 -0.93 -7.81 3.69
N ARG A 31 -0.83 -9.00 4.27
CA ARG A 31 -0.67 -9.12 5.71
C ARG A 31 0.65 -8.51 6.14
N SER A 32 0.70 -7.95 7.36
CA SER A 32 1.94 -7.43 7.91
C SER A 32 3.03 -8.52 7.88
N ASN A 33 4.25 -8.12 7.54
CA ASN A 33 5.41 -9.00 7.44
C ASN A 33 5.36 -10.03 6.30
N VAL A 34 4.48 -9.84 5.30
CA VAL A 34 4.42 -10.74 4.14
C VAL A 34 5.55 -10.49 3.13
N GLY A 35 6.28 -9.39 3.29
CA GLY A 35 7.35 -9.03 2.37
C GLY A 35 6.93 -8.07 1.26
N LYS A 36 5.83 -7.35 1.44
CA LYS A 36 5.31 -6.42 0.43
C LYS A 36 6.32 -5.34 0.07
N SER A 37 6.93 -4.69 1.07
CA SER A 37 7.92 -3.64 0.82
C SER A 37 9.16 -4.19 0.12
N SER A 38 9.60 -5.38 0.49
CA SER A 38 10.73 -6.03 -0.17
C SER A 38 10.42 -6.34 -1.64
N LEU A 39 9.21 -6.82 -1.92
CA LEU A 39 8.76 -7.07 -3.28
C LEU A 39 8.75 -5.78 -4.10
N LEU A 40 8.18 -4.71 -3.57
CA LEU A 40 8.11 -3.44 -4.27
C LEU A 40 9.51 -2.90 -4.57
N ASN A 41 10.40 -2.93 -3.59
CA ASN A 41 11.78 -2.47 -3.79
C ASN A 41 12.49 -3.30 -4.86
N THR A 42 12.23 -4.60 -4.91
CA THR A 42 12.79 -5.48 -5.93
C THR A 42 12.24 -5.16 -7.31
N LEU A 43 10.93 -5.00 -7.43
CA LEU A 43 10.27 -4.66 -8.70
C LEU A 43 10.79 -3.32 -9.24
N TRP A 44 11.04 -2.37 -8.37
CA TRP A 44 11.53 -1.05 -8.76
C TRP A 44 13.04 -1.02 -8.97
N ASN A 45 13.75 -2.08 -8.59
CA ASN A 45 15.20 -2.11 -8.57
C ASN A 45 15.77 -0.95 -7.74
N ARG A 46 15.17 -0.73 -6.57
CA ARG A 46 15.55 0.33 -5.63
C ARG A 46 15.73 -0.28 -4.25
N LYS A 47 16.69 0.26 -3.48
CA LYS A 47 16.90 -0.12 -2.09
C LYS A 47 16.12 0.82 -1.19
N SER A 48 15.27 0.27 -0.33
CA SER A 48 14.62 1.02 0.75
C SER A 48 13.69 2.15 0.29
N MET A 49 13.22 2.14 -0.95
CA MET A 49 12.26 3.14 -1.41
C MET A 49 10.90 2.93 -0.74
N ALA A 50 10.40 1.69 -0.72
CA ALA A 50 9.25 1.32 0.09
C ALA A 50 9.77 1.02 1.50
N ARG A 51 9.19 1.71 2.48
CA ARG A 51 9.63 1.53 3.87
C ARG A 51 9.23 0.16 4.38
N ILE A 52 10.20 -0.59 4.90
CA ILE A 52 9.92 -1.81 5.62
C ILE A 52 9.51 -1.39 7.02
N SER A 53 8.20 -1.34 7.27
CA SER A 53 7.70 -1.04 8.59
C SER A 53 7.70 -2.31 9.42
N SER A 54 8.71 -2.46 10.27
CA SER A 54 8.80 -3.58 11.18
C SER A 54 8.27 -3.26 12.57
N GLN A 55 7.81 -2.03 12.79
CA GLN A 55 7.36 -1.60 14.11
C GLN A 55 5.84 -1.51 14.14
N PRO A 56 5.17 -2.47 14.79
CA PRO A 56 3.74 -2.34 15.06
C PRO A 56 3.50 -1.11 15.95
N GLY A 57 2.46 -0.36 15.66
CA GLY A 57 2.11 0.84 16.42
C GLY A 57 2.37 2.14 15.69
N LYS A 58 3.13 2.15 14.61
CA LYS A 58 3.26 3.35 13.78
C LYS A 58 2.02 3.53 12.93
N THR A 59 1.64 4.79 12.73
CA THR A 59 0.51 5.12 11.86
C THR A 59 0.78 4.60 10.44
N GLN A 60 -0.17 3.85 9.93
CA GLN A 60 -0.10 3.34 8.57
C GLN A 60 -0.74 4.33 7.61
N THR A 61 -0.18 4.42 6.42
CA THR A 61 -0.64 5.35 5.40
C THR A 61 -0.79 4.65 4.05
N ILE A 62 -1.59 5.24 3.18
CA ILE A 62 -1.67 4.85 1.78
C ILE A 62 -0.63 5.67 1.03
N ASN A 63 0.35 5.00 0.42
CA ASN A 63 1.48 5.67 -0.24
C ASN A 63 1.37 5.54 -1.75
N TYR A 64 1.36 6.69 -2.43
CA TYR A 64 1.24 6.74 -3.89
C TYR A 64 2.61 6.97 -4.51
N TYR A 65 3.12 5.97 -5.22
CA TYR A 65 4.40 6.06 -5.92
C TYR A 65 4.15 6.31 -7.40
N ASN A 66 4.63 7.44 -7.89
CA ASN A 66 4.53 7.80 -9.30
C ASN A 66 5.62 7.07 -10.09
N ILE A 67 5.22 6.31 -11.09
CA ILE A 67 6.12 5.54 -11.95
C ILE A 67 6.15 6.18 -13.33
N ASN A 68 7.29 6.75 -13.69
CA ASN A 68 7.53 7.33 -15.03
C ASN A 68 6.52 8.39 -15.45
N ASP A 69 5.83 8.98 -14.50
CA ASP A 69 4.72 9.91 -14.76
C ASP A 69 3.60 9.29 -15.61
N LEU A 70 3.49 7.96 -15.59
CA LEU A 70 2.51 7.21 -16.36
C LEU A 70 1.42 6.58 -15.48
N CYS A 71 1.80 6.12 -14.31
CA CYS A 71 0.87 5.42 -13.43
C CYS A 71 1.32 5.54 -11.98
N TYR A 72 0.45 5.10 -11.07
CA TYR A 72 0.77 5.01 -9.65
C TYR A 72 0.77 3.56 -9.20
N MET A 73 1.79 3.18 -8.46
CA MET A 73 1.73 2.01 -7.60
C MET A 73 1.35 2.48 -6.21
N VAL A 74 0.27 1.93 -5.67
CA VAL A 74 -0.31 2.38 -4.41
C VAL A 74 -0.05 1.32 -3.36
N ASP A 75 0.76 1.69 -2.37
CA ASP A 75 1.12 0.78 -1.28
C ASP A 75 0.11 0.98 -0.15
N LEU A 76 -0.75 -0.01 0.05
CA LEU A 76 -1.77 0.02 1.09
C LEU A 76 -1.20 -0.48 2.42
N PRO A 77 -1.73 0.01 3.56
CA PRO A 77 -1.33 -0.49 4.87
C PRO A 77 -1.55 -2.00 4.99
N GLY A 78 -0.62 -2.68 5.63
CA GLY A 78 -0.78 -4.11 5.89
C GLY A 78 -1.89 -4.40 6.90
N TYR A 79 -2.35 -5.63 6.94
CA TYR A 79 -3.31 -6.08 7.92
C TYR A 79 -2.69 -7.13 8.85
N GLY A 80 -3.41 -7.52 9.90
CA GLY A 80 -2.96 -8.59 10.80
C GLY A 80 -1.95 -8.17 11.84
N TYR A 81 -1.92 -6.90 12.23
CA TYR A 81 -1.06 -6.41 13.30
C TYR A 81 -1.65 -6.78 14.66
N ALA A 82 -1.26 -7.94 15.20
CA ALA A 82 -1.83 -8.48 16.44
C ALA A 82 -1.59 -7.57 17.64
N LYS A 83 -0.51 -6.78 17.63
CA LYS A 83 -0.15 -5.90 18.75
C LYS A 83 -0.84 -4.54 18.70
N ILE A 84 -1.60 -4.26 17.66
CA ILE A 84 -2.31 -3.01 17.49
C ILE A 84 -3.74 -3.17 17.98
N SER A 85 -4.29 -2.16 18.66
CA SER A 85 -5.66 -2.24 19.15
C SER A 85 -6.65 -2.47 18.01
N LYS A 86 -7.72 -3.19 18.31
CA LYS A 86 -8.75 -3.45 17.31
C LYS A 86 -9.41 -2.18 16.81
N GLU A 87 -9.49 -1.15 17.64
CA GLU A 87 -10.04 0.14 17.25
C GLU A 87 -9.20 0.80 16.16
N ILE A 88 -7.89 0.79 16.30
CA ILE A 88 -6.98 1.35 15.29
C ILE A 88 -7.01 0.49 14.03
N GLN A 89 -7.01 -0.83 14.16
CA GLN A 89 -7.12 -1.72 13.01
C GLN A 89 -8.41 -1.46 12.22
N ALA A 90 -9.51 -1.21 12.91
CA ALA A 90 -10.78 -0.89 12.26
C ALA A 90 -10.71 0.44 11.49
N LYS A 91 -10.00 1.43 12.02
CA LYS A 91 -9.80 2.70 11.31
C LYS A 91 -9.00 2.52 10.03
N TRP A 92 -7.94 1.71 10.07
CA TRP A 92 -7.16 1.41 8.88
C TRP A 92 -7.97 0.62 7.86
N ALA A 93 -8.78 -0.33 8.33
CA ALA A 93 -9.64 -1.12 7.43
C ALA A 93 -10.65 -0.22 6.71
N ARG A 94 -11.24 0.75 7.41
CA ARG A 94 -12.17 1.71 6.79
C ARG A 94 -11.45 2.61 5.79
N MET A 95 -10.22 3.01 6.08
CA MET A 95 -9.43 3.81 5.16
C MET A 95 -9.17 3.06 3.85
N ILE A 96 -8.78 1.80 3.94
CA ILE A 96 -8.54 0.95 2.78
C ILE A 96 -9.84 0.71 2.03
N GLU A 97 -10.91 0.41 2.72
CA GLU A 97 -12.23 0.19 2.12
C GLU A 97 -12.70 1.43 1.36
N ARG A 98 -12.52 2.61 1.94
CA ARG A 98 -12.84 3.87 1.27
C ARG A 98 -12.02 4.01 -0.02
N TYR A 99 -10.73 3.71 0.04
CA TYR A 99 -9.89 3.76 -1.15
C TYR A 99 -10.40 2.81 -2.22
N LEU A 100 -10.64 1.54 -1.86
CA LEU A 100 -11.08 0.53 -2.82
C LEU A 100 -12.42 0.86 -3.46
N ASN A 101 -13.31 1.50 -2.72
CA ASN A 101 -14.67 1.79 -3.20
C ASN A 101 -14.78 3.12 -3.93
N THR A 102 -13.87 4.06 -3.71
CA THR A 102 -14.01 5.41 -4.26
C THR A 102 -12.96 5.79 -5.29
N SER A 103 -11.89 5.03 -5.42
CA SER A 103 -10.87 5.35 -6.42
C SER A 103 -11.36 4.96 -7.81
N ASN A 104 -11.55 5.95 -8.67
CA ASN A 104 -11.93 5.74 -10.07
C ASN A 104 -10.75 5.34 -10.94
N ALA A 105 -9.53 5.52 -10.44
CA ALA A 105 -8.30 5.25 -11.17
C ALA A 105 -7.79 3.83 -10.95
N LEU A 106 -8.29 3.14 -9.93
CA LEU A 106 -7.84 1.80 -9.57
C LEU A 106 -8.23 0.78 -10.62
N ARG A 107 -7.25 0.01 -11.09
CA ARG A 107 -7.45 -1.02 -12.11
C ARG A 107 -7.19 -2.43 -11.61
N VAL A 108 -6.25 -2.60 -10.67
CA VAL A 108 -5.90 -3.92 -10.18
C VAL A 108 -5.40 -3.81 -8.75
N VAL A 109 -5.73 -4.83 -7.95
CA VAL A 109 -5.20 -4.98 -6.59
C VAL A 109 -4.42 -6.29 -6.54
N PHE A 110 -3.14 -6.18 -6.20
CA PHE A 110 -2.30 -7.35 -5.96
C PHE A 110 -2.34 -7.67 -4.48
N LEU A 111 -2.90 -8.83 -4.13
CA LEU A 111 -2.95 -9.29 -2.75
C LEU A 111 -1.81 -10.27 -2.52
N LEU A 112 -0.89 -9.89 -1.64
CA LEU A 112 0.24 -10.73 -1.29
C LEU A 112 -0.12 -11.61 -0.10
N VAL A 113 0.11 -12.91 -0.24
CA VAL A 113 -0.15 -13.87 0.83
C VAL A 113 1.13 -14.65 1.12
N ASP A 114 1.27 -15.09 2.37
CA ASP A 114 2.37 -15.94 2.78
C ASP A 114 1.90 -17.39 2.66
N ILE A 115 2.52 -18.14 1.76
CA ILE A 115 2.13 -19.54 1.52
C ILE A 115 2.42 -20.46 2.69
N ARG A 116 3.20 -20.01 3.68
CA ARG A 116 3.46 -20.78 4.91
C ARG A 116 2.31 -20.68 5.90
N HIS A 117 1.35 -19.81 5.66
CA HIS A 117 0.18 -19.60 6.53
C HIS A 117 -1.07 -19.60 5.67
N GLU A 118 -2.17 -20.11 6.23
CA GLU A 118 -3.45 -20.04 5.54
C GLU A 118 -3.89 -18.58 5.45
N PRO A 119 -4.42 -18.14 4.28
CA PRO A 119 -4.98 -16.80 4.18
C PRO A 119 -6.16 -16.66 5.15
N THR A 120 -6.14 -15.57 5.91
CA THR A 120 -7.27 -15.19 6.77
C THR A 120 -7.95 -13.98 6.19
N ALA A 121 -9.27 -14.03 6.19
CA ALA A 121 -10.07 -12.92 5.69
C ALA A 121 -9.92 -11.67 6.56
#